data_a5d72e21943f49d1b24c5ec7154143b7
#
_entry.id   a5d72e21943f49d1b24c5ec7154143b7
#
_cell.length_a   1.000
_cell.length_b   1.000
_cell.length_c   1.000
_cell.angle_alpha   90.00
_cell.angle_beta   90.00
_cell.angle_gamma   90.00
#
_symmetry.space_group_name_H-M   'P 1'
#
loop_
_entity.id
_entity.type
_entity.pdbx_description
1 polymer ?
#
loop_
_entity_poly.entity_id
_entity_poly.type
_entity_poly.pdbx_seq_one_letter_code
_entity_poly.pdbx_strand_id
1 'polypeptide(L)' 'MAMIYATLIIKGKRKIENVPKVLRQQVIDILIDLDLPELTN' A
#
# COMPACT_ATOMS: atom_id res chain seq x y z
N MET A 1 6.72 -5.62 -7.28
CA MET A 1 5.41 -5.07 -7.68
C MET A 1 4.71 -4.38 -6.52
N ALA A 2 4.63 -5.03 -5.35
CA ALA A 2 3.95 -4.41 -4.20
C ALA A 2 4.61 -3.11 -3.75
N MET A 3 5.93 -3.02 -3.81
CA MET A 3 6.65 -1.82 -3.40
C MET A 3 6.27 -0.61 -4.26
N ILE A 4 6.01 -0.82 -5.54
CA ILE A 4 5.61 0.26 -6.43
C ILE A 4 4.25 0.80 -5.98
N TYR A 5 3.31 -0.07 -5.66
CA TYR A 5 2.00 0.35 -5.16
C TYR A 5 2.11 1.07 -3.83
N ALA A 6 2.94 0.55 -2.91
CA ALA A 6 3.15 1.18 -1.62
C ALA A 6 3.68 2.60 -1.81
N THR A 7 4.64 2.78 -2.71
CA THR A 7 5.21 4.09 -3.01
C THR A 7 4.13 5.05 -3.52
N LEU A 8 3.28 4.58 -4.42
CA LEU A 8 2.20 5.41 -4.98
C LEU A 8 1.19 5.81 -3.91
N ILE A 9 0.92 4.91 -2.97
CA ILE A 9 0.01 5.20 -1.87
C ILE A 9 0.63 6.26 -0.94
N ILE A 10 1.91 6.13 -0.64
CA ILE A 10 2.62 7.09 0.21
C ILE A 10 2.58 8.48 -0.43
N LYS A 11 2.70 8.55 -1.75
CA LYS A 11 2.67 9.82 -2.47
C LYS A 11 1.26 10.35 -2.67
N GLY A 12 0.24 9.60 -2.26
CA GLY A 12 -1.15 10.02 -2.42
C GLY A 12 -1.71 9.86 -3.82
N LYS A 13 -1.03 9.11 -4.70
CA LYS A 13 -1.46 8.92 -6.08
C LYS A 13 -2.37 7.72 -6.27
N ARG A 14 -2.39 6.80 -5.31
CA ARG A 14 -3.24 5.61 -5.33
C ARG A 14 -3.76 5.34 -3.92
N LYS A 15 -4.86 4.61 -3.85
CA LYS A 15 -5.43 4.16 -2.59
C LYS A 15 -5.31 2.65 -2.52
N ILE A 16 -5.39 2.09 -1.30
CA ILE A 16 -5.29 0.64 -1.12
C ILE A 16 -6.36 -0.09 -1.94
N GLU A 17 -7.54 0.49 -2.11
CA GLU A 17 -8.61 -0.11 -2.89
C GLU A 17 -8.28 -0.23 -4.38
N ASN A 18 -7.30 0.54 -4.87
CA ASN A 18 -6.85 0.48 -6.27
C ASN A 18 -5.83 -0.63 -6.49
N VAL A 19 -5.35 -1.26 -5.43
CA VAL A 19 -4.36 -2.34 -5.53
C VAL A 19 -5.08 -3.65 -5.82
N PRO A 20 -4.60 -4.45 -6.81
CA PRO A 20 -5.19 -5.78 -7.03
C PRO A 20 -5.22 -6.59 -5.76
N LYS A 21 -6.29 -7.38 -5.56
CA LYS A 21 -6.46 -8.13 -4.32
C LYS A 21 -5.27 -9.02 -4.01
N VAL A 22 -4.66 -9.62 -5.04
CA VAL A 22 -3.54 -10.55 -4.86
C VAL A 22 -2.31 -9.86 -4.29
N LEU A 23 -2.18 -8.55 -4.50
CA LEU A 23 -1.02 -7.78 -4.00
C LEU A 23 -1.36 -6.95 -2.76
N ARG A 24 -2.64 -6.84 -2.43
CA ARG A 24 -3.09 -5.92 -1.40
C ARG A 24 -2.47 -6.22 -0.03
N GLN A 25 -2.44 -7.49 0.35
CA GLN A 25 -1.87 -7.86 1.64
C GLN A 25 -0.39 -7.53 1.73
N GLN A 26 0.35 -7.74 0.64
CA GLN A 26 1.77 -7.40 0.60
C GLN A 26 1.98 -5.90 0.75
N VAL A 27 1.14 -5.10 0.11
CA VAL A 27 1.21 -3.64 0.23
C VAL A 27 0.90 -3.20 1.65
N ILE A 28 -0.13 -3.78 2.25
CA ILE A 28 -0.50 -3.48 3.64
C ILE A 28 0.67 -3.79 4.57
N ASP A 29 1.31 -4.95 4.39
CA ASP A 29 2.44 -5.35 5.22
C ASP A 29 3.59 -4.36 5.09
N ILE A 30 3.87 -3.88 3.87
CA ILE A 30 4.92 -2.89 3.64
C ILE A 30 4.60 -1.59 4.37
N LEU A 31 3.35 -1.13 4.28
CA LEU A 31 2.95 0.12 4.92
C LEU A 31 3.04 0.02 6.44
N ILE A 32 2.67 -1.13 6.99
CA ILE A 32 2.78 -1.36 8.43
C ILE A 32 4.25 -1.36 8.87
N ASP A 33 5.12 -2.02 8.09
CA ASP A 33 6.55 -2.06 8.38
C ASP A 33 7.18 -0.67 8.35
N LEU A 34 6.65 0.22 7.52
CA LEU A 34 7.09 1.61 7.45
C LEU A 34 6.42 2.50 8.49
N ASP A 35 5.62 1.91 9.39
CA ASP A 35 4.90 2.61 10.44
C ASP A 35 3.87 3.60 9.86
N LEU A 36 3.20 3.18 8.80
CA LEU A 36 2.19 3.98 8.12
C LEU A 36 0.85 3.21 8.03
N PRO A 37 0.35 2.64 9.14
CA PRO A 37 -0.88 1.84 9.09
C PRO A 37 -2.10 2.66 8.66
N GLU A 38 -2.10 3.95 8.88
CA GLU A 38 -3.21 4.82 8.47
C GLU A 38 -3.42 4.84 6.96
N LEU A 39 -2.41 4.47 6.19
CA LEU A 39 -2.51 4.45 4.73
C LEU A 39 -3.13 3.15 4.21
N THR A 40 -3.42 2.20 5.08
CA THR A 40 -4.05 0.93 4.69
C THR A 40 -5.57 1.01 4.60
N ASN A 41 -6.12 2.16 4.90
CA ASN A 41 -7.57 2.37 4.79
C ASN A 41 -8.01 2.69 3.38
#